data_bb38b410af6dc90e9110fd8afd1cd492
#
_entry.id   bb38b410af6dc90e9110fd8afd1cd492
#
_cell.length_a   1.000
_cell.length_b   1.000
_cell.length_c   1.000
_cell.angle_alpha   90.00
_cell.angle_beta   90.00
_cell.angle_gamma   90.00
#
_symmetry.space_group_name_H-M   'P 1'
#
loop_
_entity.id
_entity.type
_entity.pdbx_description
1 polymer ?
#
loop_
_entity_poly.entity_id
_entity_poly.type
_entity_poly.pdbx_seq_one_letter_code
_entity_poly.pdbx_strand_id
1 'polypeptide(L)'
;PETKKIPLDILFIFDTTGSMGEEIERLKKTLEIINMNIASLPSKPEVRFGMVLYRDRGDDYVTRIVPLTADLNEFQKELNKVSAGGGGDGPEDLQSALDDAIHKIKWNKDGVRLGFIITDAEPHLDYGQKFTYAHAAREAKKMGIKLFSIGTGGLPLQGEFILRQISQYSYARYIFLTYGEKGESAGGKEGSVSHHTGANFQTDKLESIIIRFAKEEMAFFTGKPLEEGESFFDAKKIDDEKNEDTLRKLFDMAINQLIDYSAINLAKGGSAAVLPIKSASK
;
A
#
# COMPACT_ATOMS: atom_id res chain seq x y z
N PRO A 1 -31.15 19.39 -13.52
CA PRO A 1 -30.92 18.45 -12.44
C PRO A 1 -29.42 18.47 -12.11
N GLU A 2 -29.08 18.86 -10.89
CA GLU A 2 -27.71 18.75 -10.39
C GLU A 2 -27.34 17.26 -10.45
N THR A 3 -26.29 16.93 -11.19
CA THR A 3 -25.74 15.58 -11.21
C THR A 3 -25.18 15.31 -9.81
N LYS A 4 -25.76 14.35 -9.11
CA LYS A 4 -25.27 13.93 -7.78
C LYS A 4 -23.77 13.61 -7.89
N LYS A 5 -22.96 14.33 -7.15
CA LYS A 5 -21.52 14.09 -7.11
C LYS A 5 -21.25 12.69 -6.55
N ILE A 6 -20.27 12.01 -7.10
CA ILE A 6 -19.87 10.67 -6.63
C ILE A 6 -18.87 10.86 -5.50
N PRO A 7 -19.15 10.33 -4.30
CA PRO A 7 -18.19 10.38 -3.21
C PRO A 7 -16.95 9.53 -3.54
N LEU A 8 -15.78 10.06 -3.26
CA LEU A 8 -14.51 9.35 -3.37
C LEU A 8 -13.71 9.55 -2.08
N ASP A 9 -13.56 8.49 -1.33
CA ASP A 9 -12.76 8.48 -0.11
C ASP A 9 -11.36 7.95 -0.41
N ILE A 10 -10.35 8.71 -0.02
CA ILE A 10 -8.93 8.36 -0.10
C ILE A 10 -8.35 8.38 1.30
N LEU A 11 -8.00 7.20 1.81
CA LEU A 11 -7.36 7.03 3.11
C LEU A 11 -5.91 6.61 2.93
N PHE A 12 -4.98 7.35 3.49
CA PHE A 12 -3.59 6.95 3.59
C PHE A 12 -3.37 6.15 4.88
N ILE A 13 -2.95 4.90 4.76
CA ILE A 13 -2.51 4.04 5.86
C ILE A 13 -0.99 4.08 5.82
N PHE A 14 -0.42 4.99 6.59
CA PHE A 14 0.92 5.48 6.36
C PHE A 14 1.86 5.10 7.51
N ASP A 15 2.88 4.35 7.17
CA ASP A 15 4.01 4.12 8.02
C ASP A 15 4.76 5.43 8.26
N THR A 16 4.99 5.76 9.51
CA THR A 16 5.65 7.01 9.90
C THR A 16 6.90 6.76 10.74
N THR A 17 7.49 5.58 10.62
CA THR A 17 8.78 5.27 11.21
C THR A 17 9.91 6.04 10.54
N GLY A 18 11.11 5.97 11.12
CA GLY A 18 12.22 6.87 10.77
C GLY A 18 12.64 6.83 9.29
N SER A 19 12.50 5.68 8.64
CA SER A 19 12.87 5.47 7.24
C SER A 19 11.92 6.14 6.24
N MET A 20 10.68 6.47 6.63
CA MET A 20 9.61 6.95 5.75
C MET A 20 9.61 8.48 5.51
N GLY A 21 10.68 9.17 5.87
CA GLY A 21 10.75 10.63 5.80
C GLY A 21 10.55 11.19 4.39
N GLU A 22 11.06 10.51 3.38
CA GLU A 22 10.98 10.96 1.98
C GLU A 22 9.54 10.88 1.45
N GLU A 23 8.84 9.77 1.70
CA GLU A 23 7.47 9.55 1.27
C GLU A 23 6.52 10.54 1.95
N ILE A 24 6.74 10.81 3.23
CA ILE A 24 5.98 11.82 3.99
C ILE A 24 6.15 13.20 3.36
N GLU A 25 7.39 13.64 3.13
CA GLU A 25 7.67 14.94 2.52
C GLU A 25 7.16 15.03 1.08
N ARG A 26 7.20 13.92 0.34
CA ARG A 26 6.65 13.83 -1.01
C ARG A 26 5.13 14.04 -0.99
N LEU A 27 4.40 13.34 -0.12
CA LEU A 27 2.95 13.48 -0.01
C LEU A 27 2.57 14.90 0.39
N LYS A 28 3.28 15.53 1.36
CA LYS A 28 3.05 16.93 1.75
C LYS A 28 3.13 17.89 0.59
N LYS A 29 4.13 17.71 -0.28
CA LYS A 29 4.39 18.59 -1.44
C LYS A 29 3.43 18.36 -2.61
N THR A 30 2.83 17.20 -2.71
CA THR A 30 2.07 16.78 -3.90
C THR A 30 0.57 16.62 -3.67
N LEU A 31 0.08 16.81 -2.43
CA LEU A 31 -1.34 16.63 -2.10
C LEU A 31 -2.26 17.50 -2.97
N GLU A 32 -1.91 18.77 -3.20
CA GLU A 32 -2.68 19.67 -4.06
C GLU A 32 -2.74 19.16 -5.50
N ILE A 33 -1.63 18.62 -6.01
CA ILE A 33 -1.54 18.03 -7.35
C ILE A 33 -2.45 16.81 -7.44
N ILE A 34 -2.44 15.94 -6.42
CA ILE A 34 -3.31 14.78 -6.32
C ILE A 34 -4.77 15.22 -6.36
N ASN A 35 -5.15 16.14 -5.50
CA ASN A 35 -6.53 16.62 -5.41
C ASN A 35 -6.99 17.27 -6.72
N MET A 36 -6.19 18.16 -7.31
CA MET A 36 -6.53 18.85 -8.55
C MET A 36 -6.77 17.87 -9.71
N ASN A 37 -5.90 16.87 -9.86
CA ASN A 37 -6.03 15.87 -10.91
C ASN A 37 -7.28 14.99 -10.74
N ILE A 38 -7.64 14.65 -9.50
CA ILE A 38 -8.81 13.79 -9.22
C ILE A 38 -10.09 14.61 -9.28
N ALA A 39 -10.13 15.80 -8.69
CA ALA A 39 -11.30 16.66 -8.69
C ALA A 39 -11.69 17.16 -10.09
N SER A 40 -10.73 17.25 -11.01
CA SER A 40 -10.95 17.66 -12.41
C SER A 40 -11.49 16.54 -13.31
N LEU A 41 -11.65 15.32 -12.80
CA LEU A 41 -12.22 14.23 -13.59
C LEU A 41 -13.62 14.58 -14.14
N PRO A 42 -14.00 14.07 -15.33
CA PRO A 42 -15.34 14.31 -15.91
C PRO A 42 -16.50 13.91 -14.99
N SER A 43 -16.26 12.96 -14.08
CA SER A 43 -17.20 12.52 -13.05
C SER A 43 -17.36 13.52 -11.90
N LYS A 44 -16.46 14.51 -11.78
CA LYS A 44 -16.43 15.52 -10.72
C LYS A 44 -16.68 14.93 -9.33
N PRO A 45 -15.83 14.01 -8.86
CA PRO A 45 -16.04 13.36 -7.57
C PRO A 45 -16.01 14.36 -6.43
N GLU A 46 -16.72 14.03 -5.35
CA GLU A 46 -16.55 14.68 -4.05
C GLU A 46 -15.49 13.94 -3.27
N VAL A 47 -14.27 14.49 -3.28
CA VAL A 47 -13.10 13.83 -2.70
C VAL A 47 -13.00 14.15 -1.22
N ARG A 48 -12.77 13.10 -0.39
CA ARG A 48 -12.37 13.25 1.00
C ARG A 48 -11.04 12.56 1.22
N PHE A 49 -10.16 13.22 1.98
CA PHE A 49 -8.87 12.67 2.38
C PHE A 49 -8.86 12.40 3.88
N GLY A 50 -8.22 11.31 4.28
CA GLY A 50 -7.96 10.97 5.67
C GLY A 50 -6.67 10.17 5.79
N MET A 51 -6.20 9.92 7.01
CA MET A 51 -5.04 9.07 7.24
C MET A 51 -5.14 8.29 8.56
N VAL A 52 -4.58 7.10 8.54
CA VAL A 52 -4.20 6.32 9.70
C VAL A 52 -2.69 6.21 9.67
N LEU A 53 -2.04 6.94 10.55
CA LEU A 53 -0.59 6.89 10.73
C LEU A 53 -0.27 5.77 11.69
N TYR A 54 0.83 5.05 11.45
CA TYR A 54 1.25 4.01 12.38
C TYR A 54 2.77 3.94 12.55
N ARG A 55 3.18 3.34 13.63
CA ARG A 55 4.53 2.98 14.02
C ARG A 55 4.48 1.66 14.76
N ASP A 56 5.54 1.31 15.48
CA ASP A 56 5.55 0.12 16.28
C ASP A 56 5.18 0.36 17.76
N ARG A 57 5.00 -0.75 18.49
CA ARG A 57 4.77 -0.72 19.95
C ARG A 57 6.02 -0.24 20.66
N GLY A 58 5.83 0.74 21.55
CA GLY A 58 6.94 1.38 22.25
C GLY A 58 7.35 2.72 21.67
N ASP A 59 6.90 3.06 20.49
CA ASP A 59 7.03 4.39 19.91
C ASP A 59 6.06 5.41 20.53
N ASP A 60 6.14 6.68 20.12
CA ASP A 60 5.26 7.75 20.60
C ASP A 60 3.77 7.42 20.44
N TYR A 61 3.44 6.64 19.45
CA TYR A 61 2.10 6.07 19.21
C TYR A 61 2.19 4.81 18.36
N VAL A 62 1.23 3.91 18.54
CA VAL A 62 1.03 2.77 17.64
C VAL A 62 0.22 3.21 16.43
N THR A 63 -0.91 3.90 16.65
CA THR A 63 -1.73 4.46 15.59
C THR A 63 -2.21 5.87 15.93
N ARG A 64 -2.42 6.68 14.88
CA ARG A 64 -3.03 8.01 14.98
C ARG A 64 -3.95 8.23 13.79
N ILE A 65 -5.19 8.64 14.05
CA ILE A 65 -6.22 8.81 13.04
C ILE A 65 -6.44 10.29 12.73
N VAL A 66 -6.44 10.64 11.46
CA VAL A 66 -7.00 11.87 10.94
C VAL A 66 -8.24 11.50 10.12
N PRO A 67 -9.43 11.91 10.55
CA PRO A 67 -10.69 11.53 9.89
C PRO A 67 -10.75 11.96 8.44
N LEU A 68 -11.61 11.29 7.66
CA LEU A 68 -11.92 11.71 6.28
C LEU A 68 -12.60 13.08 6.28
N THR A 69 -12.03 14.04 5.58
CA THR A 69 -12.54 15.40 5.39
C THR A 69 -12.51 15.81 3.92
N ALA A 70 -13.49 16.60 3.50
CA ALA A 70 -13.50 17.26 2.19
C ALA A 70 -12.75 18.61 2.21
N ASP A 71 -12.39 19.09 3.38
CA ASP A 71 -11.58 20.31 3.52
C ASP A 71 -10.09 19.97 3.32
N LEU A 72 -9.61 20.26 2.12
CA LEU A 72 -8.22 20.01 1.74
C LEU A 72 -7.23 20.79 2.62
N ASN A 73 -7.58 22.01 3.02
CA ASN A 73 -6.70 22.85 3.86
C ASN A 73 -6.57 22.26 5.26
N GLU A 74 -7.69 21.78 5.83
CA GLU A 74 -7.67 21.07 7.11
C GLU A 74 -6.80 19.82 7.02
N PHE A 75 -7.00 19.01 5.99
CA PHE A 75 -6.19 17.80 5.80
C PHE A 75 -4.71 18.12 5.60
N GLN A 76 -4.36 19.11 4.75
CA GLN A 76 -2.98 19.56 4.56
C GLN A 76 -2.32 20.03 5.85
N LYS A 77 -3.09 20.75 6.69
CA LYS A 77 -2.59 21.19 8.00
C LYS A 77 -2.26 20.02 8.93
N GLU A 78 -3.09 18.97 8.94
CA GLU A 78 -2.81 17.77 9.72
C GLU A 78 -1.64 16.96 9.12
N LEU A 79 -1.57 16.84 7.79
CA LEU A 79 -0.46 16.18 7.09
C LEU A 79 0.88 16.89 7.37
N ASN A 80 0.89 18.22 7.40
CA ASN A 80 2.11 18.98 7.67
C ASN A 80 2.69 18.75 9.07
N LYS A 81 1.89 18.26 10.03
CA LYS A 81 2.35 17.89 11.38
C LYS A 81 2.99 16.49 11.42
N VAL A 82 2.83 15.69 10.39
CA VAL A 82 3.40 14.34 10.35
C VAL A 82 4.90 14.42 10.17
N SER A 83 5.62 13.65 10.94
CA SER A 83 7.10 13.52 10.84
C SER A 83 7.48 12.05 10.98
N ALA A 84 8.51 11.65 10.26
CA ALA A 84 9.14 10.36 10.47
C ALA A 84 9.83 10.32 11.84
N GLY A 85 9.74 9.19 12.51
CA GLY A 85 10.41 8.97 13.80
C GLY A 85 9.98 7.66 14.44
N GLY A 86 10.74 7.18 15.41
CA GLY A 86 10.53 5.85 15.96
C GLY A 86 11.06 4.76 15.04
N GLY A 87 10.60 3.52 15.26
CA GLY A 87 11.14 2.33 14.60
C GLY A 87 12.48 1.92 15.23
N GLY A 88 12.52 0.77 15.88
CA GLY A 88 13.74 0.26 16.56
C GLY A 88 14.21 -1.06 15.99
N ASP A 89 13.30 -1.82 15.46
CA ASP A 89 13.49 -3.08 14.75
C ASP A 89 12.88 -3.00 13.35
N GLY A 90 12.86 -4.09 12.60
CA GLY A 90 12.42 -4.06 11.20
C GLY A 90 10.91 -4.08 11.02
N PRO A 91 10.15 -4.95 11.73
CA PRO A 91 8.69 -5.02 11.60
C PRO A 91 7.98 -3.85 12.29
N GLU A 92 6.77 -3.50 11.80
CA GLU A 92 5.94 -2.41 12.33
C GLU A 92 4.49 -2.87 12.56
N ASP A 93 3.70 -2.14 13.37
CA ASP A 93 2.34 -2.57 13.71
C ASP A 93 1.28 -2.16 12.67
N LEU A 94 1.47 -2.56 11.41
CA LEU A 94 0.50 -2.37 10.34
C LEU A 94 -0.87 -2.98 10.67
N GLN A 95 -0.92 -4.09 11.42
CA GLN A 95 -2.18 -4.76 11.73
C GLN A 95 -3.10 -3.88 12.58
N SER A 96 -2.55 -3.12 13.54
CA SER A 96 -3.32 -2.13 14.31
C SER A 96 -3.84 -0.99 13.43
N ALA A 97 -3.04 -0.53 12.46
CA ALA A 97 -3.49 0.49 11.52
C ALA A 97 -4.61 0.00 10.60
N LEU A 98 -4.54 -1.25 10.17
CA LEU A 98 -5.59 -1.87 9.36
C LEU A 98 -6.88 -2.05 10.17
N ASP A 99 -6.79 -2.41 11.44
CA ASP A 99 -7.94 -2.49 12.35
C ASP A 99 -8.64 -1.13 12.47
N ASP A 100 -7.86 -0.08 12.68
CA ASP A 100 -8.36 1.30 12.73
C ASP A 100 -8.99 1.74 11.40
N ALA A 101 -8.36 1.44 10.29
CA ALA A 101 -8.85 1.77 8.95
C ALA A 101 -10.20 1.11 8.63
N ILE A 102 -10.42 -0.11 9.11
CA ILE A 102 -11.67 -0.85 8.88
C ILE A 102 -12.76 -0.43 9.85
N HIS A 103 -12.43 -0.28 11.15
CA HIS A 103 -13.46 -0.15 12.19
C HIS A 103 -13.70 1.28 12.68
N LYS A 104 -12.70 2.17 12.58
CA LYS A 104 -12.80 3.54 13.12
C LYS A 104 -13.00 4.61 12.06
N ILE A 105 -12.66 4.35 10.80
CA ILE A 105 -12.88 5.30 9.71
C ILE A 105 -14.34 5.29 9.25
N LYS A 106 -14.91 6.47 9.12
CA LYS A 106 -16.28 6.65 8.64
C LYS A 106 -16.33 6.76 7.12
N TRP A 107 -16.16 5.63 6.46
CA TRP A 107 -16.24 5.52 5.02
C TRP A 107 -17.62 5.88 4.47
N ASN A 108 -17.65 6.53 3.30
CA ASN A 108 -18.92 6.76 2.59
C ASN A 108 -19.41 5.43 1.98
N LYS A 109 -20.69 5.11 2.20
CA LYS A 109 -21.27 3.84 1.74
C LYS A 109 -21.62 3.85 0.24
N ASP A 110 -21.84 5.03 -0.34
CA ASP A 110 -22.39 5.20 -1.68
C ASP A 110 -21.35 5.56 -2.75
N GLY A 111 -20.06 5.52 -2.42
CA GLY A 111 -18.99 5.96 -3.29
C GLY A 111 -17.82 4.99 -3.41
N VAL A 112 -16.78 5.46 -4.06
CA VAL A 112 -15.50 4.77 -4.21
C VAL A 112 -14.68 4.94 -2.93
N ARG A 113 -14.09 3.86 -2.42
CA ARG A 113 -13.32 3.83 -1.16
C ARG A 113 -11.96 3.21 -1.43
N LEU A 114 -10.93 4.03 -1.31
CA LEU A 114 -9.55 3.65 -1.59
C LEU A 114 -8.69 3.84 -0.35
N GLY A 115 -8.06 2.77 0.10
CA GLY A 115 -7.00 2.81 1.10
C GLY A 115 -5.65 2.62 0.42
N PHE A 116 -4.69 3.47 0.73
CA PHE A 116 -3.31 3.36 0.26
C PHE A 116 -2.40 3.04 1.44
N ILE A 117 -1.91 1.81 1.50
CA ILE A 117 -0.90 1.37 2.46
C ILE A 117 0.46 1.76 1.90
N ILE A 118 1.23 2.56 2.64
CA ILE A 118 2.54 3.05 2.21
C ILE A 118 3.55 2.69 3.30
N THR A 119 4.52 1.83 2.99
CA THR A 119 5.48 1.31 3.98
C THR A 119 6.72 0.72 3.34
N ASP A 120 7.81 0.71 4.08
CA ASP A 120 9.06 0.01 3.78
C ASP A 120 9.35 -1.17 4.74
N ALA A 121 8.39 -1.49 5.61
CA ALA A 121 8.52 -2.52 6.64
C ALA A 121 7.47 -3.62 6.52
N GLU A 122 7.82 -4.80 6.98
CA GLU A 122 6.89 -5.91 7.17
C GLU A 122 6.04 -5.71 8.44
N PRO A 123 4.81 -6.26 8.49
CA PRO A 123 4.02 -6.20 9.72
C PRO A 123 4.51 -7.19 10.77
N HIS A 124 4.45 -6.82 12.04
CA HIS A 124 4.49 -7.77 13.14
C HIS A 124 3.35 -8.77 13.05
N LEU A 125 3.68 -10.07 13.04
CA LEU A 125 2.71 -11.18 13.05
C LEU A 125 2.67 -11.92 14.41
N ASP A 126 3.58 -11.58 15.29
CA ASP A 126 3.83 -12.23 16.58
C ASP A 126 3.20 -11.52 17.78
N TYR A 127 2.54 -10.38 17.57
CA TYR A 127 1.88 -9.61 18.63
C TYR A 127 0.58 -10.24 19.18
N GLY A 128 0.15 -11.40 18.63
CA GLY A 128 -1.05 -12.09 19.08
C GLY A 128 -2.35 -11.33 18.84
N GLN A 129 -2.36 -10.42 17.88
CA GLN A 129 -3.55 -9.63 17.53
C GLN A 129 -4.67 -10.54 17.03
N LYS A 130 -5.88 -10.30 17.49
CA LYS A 130 -7.07 -11.04 17.04
C LYS A 130 -7.49 -10.63 15.64
N PHE A 131 -7.35 -9.34 15.32
CA PHE A 131 -7.60 -8.79 14.01
C PHE A 131 -6.27 -8.70 13.26
N THR A 132 -6.13 -9.50 12.20
CA THR A 132 -4.91 -9.61 11.42
C THR A 132 -5.07 -8.96 10.05
N TYR A 133 -3.98 -8.81 9.30
CA TYR A 133 -4.02 -8.32 7.93
C TYR A 133 -4.98 -9.14 7.03
N ALA A 134 -5.09 -10.46 7.28
CA ALA A 134 -6.01 -11.31 6.54
C ALA A 134 -7.49 -11.03 6.87
N HIS A 135 -7.78 -10.67 8.12
CA HIS A 135 -9.11 -10.19 8.52
C HIS A 135 -9.40 -8.84 7.85
N ALA A 136 -8.44 -7.91 7.89
CA ALA A 136 -8.59 -6.60 7.27
C ALA A 136 -8.86 -6.69 5.76
N ALA A 137 -8.11 -7.50 5.03
CA ALA A 137 -8.33 -7.70 3.59
C ALA A 137 -9.73 -8.26 3.29
N ARG A 138 -10.20 -9.21 4.11
CA ARG A 138 -11.53 -9.80 3.97
C ARG A 138 -12.65 -8.81 4.27
N GLU A 139 -12.53 -8.05 5.36
CA GLU A 139 -13.53 -7.04 5.72
C GLU A 139 -13.53 -5.88 4.73
N ALA A 140 -12.36 -5.42 4.27
CA ALA A 140 -12.24 -4.42 3.21
C ALA A 140 -13.01 -4.84 1.96
N LYS A 141 -12.80 -6.09 1.50
CA LYS A 141 -13.54 -6.66 0.37
C LYS A 141 -15.06 -6.62 0.60
N LYS A 142 -15.55 -7.04 1.77
CA LYS A 142 -16.98 -7.00 2.09
C LYS A 142 -17.55 -5.60 2.10
N MET A 143 -16.76 -4.63 2.57
CA MET A 143 -17.13 -3.22 2.60
C MET A 143 -16.95 -2.52 1.26
N GLY A 144 -16.37 -3.19 0.25
CA GLY A 144 -16.02 -2.60 -1.05
C GLY A 144 -14.91 -1.54 -0.93
N ILE A 145 -14.02 -1.67 0.04
CA ILE A 145 -12.81 -0.87 0.18
C ILE A 145 -11.69 -1.56 -0.58
N LYS A 146 -11.02 -0.84 -1.46
CA LYS A 146 -9.83 -1.32 -2.17
C LYS A 146 -8.57 -0.86 -1.45
N LEU A 147 -7.75 -1.81 -1.02
CA LEU A 147 -6.51 -1.57 -0.29
C LEU A 147 -5.32 -1.71 -1.25
N PHE A 148 -4.91 -0.61 -1.83
CA PHE A 148 -3.68 -0.53 -2.63
C PHE A 148 -2.47 -0.52 -1.70
N SER A 149 -1.46 -1.29 -2.03
CA SER A 149 -0.22 -1.31 -1.26
C SER A 149 0.93 -0.76 -2.08
N ILE A 150 1.63 0.20 -1.51
CA ILE A 150 2.81 0.84 -2.08
C ILE A 150 3.99 0.52 -1.17
N GLY A 151 4.75 -0.49 -1.58
CA GLY A 151 6.00 -0.81 -0.92
C GLY A 151 7.11 0.13 -1.39
N THR A 152 8.02 0.50 -0.50
CA THR A 152 9.17 1.34 -0.84
C THR A 152 10.49 0.72 -0.36
N GLY A 153 11.59 1.40 -0.57
CA GLY A 153 12.93 0.85 -0.35
C GLY A 153 13.16 0.33 1.05
N GLY A 154 13.75 -0.85 1.14
CA GLY A 154 13.95 -1.55 2.41
C GLY A 154 12.92 -2.63 2.72
N LEU A 155 11.77 -2.62 2.06
CA LEU A 155 10.69 -3.59 2.28
C LEU A 155 11.21 -5.03 2.11
N PRO A 156 11.15 -5.86 3.17
CA PRO A 156 11.56 -7.26 3.08
C PRO A 156 10.59 -8.08 2.24
N LEU A 157 11.05 -9.22 1.75
CA LEU A 157 10.24 -10.14 0.93
C LEU A 157 8.94 -10.58 1.61
N GLN A 158 8.98 -10.81 2.92
CA GLN A 158 7.79 -11.17 3.70
C GLN A 158 6.77 -10.03 3.71
N GLY A 159 7.23 -8.79 3.87
CA GLY A 159 6.38 -7.59 3.80
C GLY A 159 5.72 -7.47 2.42
N GLU A 160 6.50 -7.59 1.36
CA GLU A 160 6.00 -7.56 -0.01
C GLU A 160 4.92 -8.65 -0.24
N PHE A 161 5.17 -9.87 0.23
CA PHE A 161 4.22 -10.98 0.11
C PHE A 161 2.88 -10.68 0.80
N ILE A 162 2.93 -10.13 2.02
CA ILE A 162 1.73 -9.77 2.78
C ILE A 162 0.97 -8.63 2.10
N LEU A 163 1.67 -7.59 1.68
CA LEU A 163 1.06 -6.45 1.00
C LEU A 163 0.39 -6.86 -0.32
N ARG A 164 1.00 -7.77 -1.08
CA ARG A 164 0.39 -8.35 -2.28
C ARG A 164 -0.90 -9.10 -1.97
N GLN A 165 -0.93 -9.89 -0.90
CA GLN A 165 -2.15 -10.60 -0.48
C GLN A 165 -3.27 -9.62 -0.11
N ILE A 166 -2.97 -8.60 0.69
CA ILE A 166 -3.96 -7.57 1.08
C ILE A 166 -4.57 -6.93 -0.17
N SER A 167 -3.72 -6.48 -1.08
CA SER A 167 -4.17 -5.79 -2.28
C SER A 167 -4.98 -6.70 -3.21
N GLN A 168 -4.48 -7.88 -3.53
CA GLN A 168 -5.17 -8.82 -4.41
C GLN A 168 -6.53 -9.25 -3.84
N TYR A 169 -6.60 -9.52 -2.55
CA TYR A 169 -7.84 -9.97 -1.92
C TYR A 169 -8.91 -8.88 -1.85
N SER A 170 -8.51 -7.62 -1.76
CA SER A 170 -9.41 -6.45 -1.78
C SER A 170 -9.65 -5.89 -3.19
N TYR A 171 -9.26 -6.62 -4.25
CA TYR A 171 -9.37 -6.20 -5.66
C TYR A 171 -8.59 -4.93 -6.00
N ALA A 172 -7.51 -4.71 -5.31
CA ALA A 172 -6.56 -3.64 -5.55
C ALA A 172 -5.22 -4.17 -6.09
N ARG A 173 -4.20 -3.35 -6.11
CA ARG A 173 -2.87 -3.70 -6.63
C ARG A 173 -1.77 -3.33 -5.65
N TYR A 174 -0.70 -4.10 -5.71
CA TYR A 174 0.57 -3.79 -5.10
C TYR A 174 1.47 -3.11 -6.13
N ILE A 175 2.21 -2.11 -5.69
CA ILE A 175 3.27 -1.46 -6.46
C ILE A 175 4.50 -1.27 -5.57
N PHE A 176 5.69 -1.36 -6.17
CA PHE A 176 6.93 -1.00 -5.50
C PHE A 176 7.39 0.36 -6.03
N LEU A 177 7.51 1.33 -5.11
CA LEU A 177 7.94 2.67 -5.42
C LEU A 177 9.47 2.74 -5.40
N THR A 178 10.06 3.21 -6.49
CA THR A 178 11.50 3.37 -6.62
C THR A 178 11.83 4.80 -6.97
N TYR A 179 12.92 5.31 -6.39
CA TYR A 179 13.46 6.62 -6.68
C TYR A 179 14.87 6.49 -7.26
N GLY A 180 15.31 7.51 -8.01
CA GLY A 180 16.64 7.56 -8.56
C GLY A 180 16.83 6.80 -9.88
N GLU A 181 18.00 6.99 -10.48
CA GLU A 181 18.34 6.44 -11.82
C GLU A 181 18.49 4.91 -11.83
N LYS A 182 18.83 4.32 -10.70
CA LYS A 182 19.02 2.87 -10.54
C LYS A 182 17.83 2.17 -9.90
N GLY A 183 16.73 2.88 -9.65
CA GLY A 183 15.54 2.33 -9.00
C GLY A 183 15.68 2.18 -7.49
N GLU A 184 16.56 2.96 -6.87
CA GLU A 184 16.69 3.01 -5.42
C GLU A 184 15.71 4.03 -4.84
N SER A 185 15.19 3.74 -3.66
CA SER A 185 14.57 4.75 -2.80
C SER A 185 15.68 5.49 -2.03
N ALA A 186 15.57 6.81 -1.86
CA ALA A 186 16.56 7.55 -1.09
C ALA A 186 16.56 7.17 0.41
N GLY A 187 15.43 6.65 0.94
CA GLY A 187 15.31 6.14 2.30
C GLY A 187 15.68 4.66 2.46
N GLY A 188 15.83 3.92 1.36
CA GLY A 188 16.12 2.49 1.36
C GLY A 188 17.60 2.16 1.22
N LYS A 189 17.93 0.86 1.34
CA LYS A 189 19.26 0.39 1.00
C LYS A 189 19.51 0.55 -0.48
N GLU A 190 20.74 0.91 -0.86
CA GLU A 190 21.17 1.00 -2.25
C GLU A 190 20.81 -0.29 -3.01
N GLY A 191 20.15 -0.16 -4.15
CA GLY A 191 19.70 -1.30 -4.96
C GLY A 191 18.43 -1.99 -4.46
N SER A 192 17.68 -1.38 -3.53
CA SER A 192 16.39 -1.93 -3.09
C SER A 192 15.37 -1.89 -4.22
N VAL A 193 14.83 -3.06 -4.57
CA VAL A 193 13.83 -3.24 -5.63
C VAL A 193 12.80 -4.28 -5.20
N SER A 194 11.63 -4.29 -5.86
CA SER A 194 10.65 -5.34 -5.62
C SER A 194 11.21 -6.71 -5.95
N HIS A 195 11.07 -7.64 -5.05
CA HIS A 195 11.53 -9.02 -5.23
C HIS A 195 10.79 -9.78 -6.34
N HIS A 196 9.54 -9.38 -6.64
CA HIS A 196 8.73 -10.05 -7.66
C HIS A 196 8.82 -9.43 -9.04
N THR A 197 9.01 -8.12 -9.12
CA THR A 197 9.20 -7.43 -10.39
C THR A 197 10.69 -7.33 -10.75
N GLY A 198 11.57 -7.67 -9.80
CA GLY A 198 13.00 -7.53 -9.94
C GLY A 198 13.38 -6.08 -10.25
N ALA A 199 14.53 -5.90 -10.87
CA ALA A 199 14.99 -4.60 -11.35
C ALA A 199 14.39 -4.19 -12.70
N ASN A 200 13.35 -4.89 -13.19
CA ASN A 200 12.84 -4.71 -14.54
C ASN A 200 11.95 -3.49 -14.73
N PHE A 201 11.43 -2.92 -13.64
CA PHE A 201 10.56 -1.76 -13.69
C PHE A 201 10.98 -0.73 -12.65
N GLN A 202 11.00 0.52 -13.05
CA GLN A 202 11.19 1.68 -12.20
C GLN A 202 9.90 2.48 -12.18
N THR A 203 9.44 2.86 -10.98
CA THR A 203 8.25 3.69 -10.77
C THR A 203 8.58 4.70 -9.69
N ASP A 204 8.60 5.98 -10.04
CA ASP A 204 9.29 7.01 -9.28
C ASP A 204 8.39 8.12 -8.72
N LYS A 205 7.06 8.00 -8.82
CA LYS A 205 6.17 9.11 -8.44
C LYS A 205 4.98 8.64 -7.61
N LEU A 206 5.07 8.83 -6.29
CA LEU A 206 4.01 8.48 -5.36
C LEU A 206 2.66 9.11 -5.75
N GLU A 207 2.66 10.40 -6.07
CA GLU A 207 1.45 11.12 -6.49
C GLU A 207 0.86 10.55 -7.79
N SER A 208 1.71 10.15 -8.74
CA SER A 208 1.26 9.56 -10.01
C SER A 208 0.56 8.22 -9.79
N ILE A 209 1.07 7.40 -8.87
CA ILE A 209 0.46 6.11 -8.48
C ILE A 209 -0.92 6.35 -7.88
N ILE A 210 -1.05 7.26 -6.93
CA ILE A 210 -2.31 7.59 -6.26
C ILE A 210 -3.33 8.12 -7.27
N ILE A 211 -2.93 9.09 -8.10
CA ILE A 211 -3.78 9.67 -9.15
C ILE A 211 -4.23 8.59 -10.14
N ARG A 212 -3.32 7.75 -10.59
CA ARG A 212 -3.62 6.68 -11.53
C ARG A 212 -4.69 5.74 -10.99
N PHE A 213 -4.49 5.20 -9.79
CA PHE A 213 -5.44 4.25 -9.22
C PHE A 213 -6.79 4.91 -8.92
N ALA A 214 -6.80 6.15 -8.44
CA ALA A 214 -8.05 6.87 -8.22
C ALA A 214 -8.81 7.09 -9.53
N LYS A 215 -8.13 7.46 -10.61
CA LYS A 215 -8.74 7.61 -11.94
C LYS A 215 -9.30 6.30 -12.49
N GLU A 216 -8.54 5.21 -12.40
CA GLU A 216 -8.98 3.88 -12.84
C GLU A 216 -10.23 3.41 -12.09
N GLU A 217 -10.26 3.58 -10.78
CA GLU A 217 -11.39 3.17 -9.96
C GLU A 217 -12.63 4.04 -10.20
N MET A 218 -12.44 5.34 -10.43
CA MET A 218 -13.53 6.22 -10.84
C MET A 218 -14.06 5.88 -12.23
N ALA A 219 -13.18 5.56 -13.19
CA ALA A 219 -13.57 5.11 -14.53
C ALA A 219 -14.36 3.79 -14.46
N PHE A 220 -13.90 2.84 -13.66
CA PHE A 220 -14.60 1.58 -13.44
C PHE A 220 -15.99 1.80 -12.82
N PHE A 221 -16.08 2.62 -11.76
CA PHE A 221 -17.33 2.90 -11.07
C PHE A 221 -18.34 3.63 -11.94
N THR A 222 -17.89 4.54 -12.80
CA THR A 222 -18.76 5.33 -13.69
C THR A 222 -19.07 4.64 -15.01
N GLY A 223 -18.36 3.55 -15.35
CA GLY A 223 -18.42 2.91 -16.65
C GLY A 223 -17.84 3.76 -17.80
N LYS A 224 -17.08 4.80 -17.48
CA LYS A 224 -16.42 5.66 -18.47
C LYS A 224 -14.96 5.25 -18.59
N PRO A 225 -14.46 4.91 -19.79
CA PRO A 225 -13.07 4.53 -19.99
C PRO A 225 -12.13 5.71 -19.66
N LEU A 226 -10.89 5.38 -19.31
CA LEU A 226 -9.80 6.37 -19.28
C LEU A 226 -9.52 6.84 -20.71
N GLU A 227 -9.04 8.07 -20.84
CA GLU A 227 -8.60 8.58 -22.14
C GLU A 227 -7.37 7.80 -22.63
N GLU A 228 -7.34 7.47 -23.93
CA GLU A 228 -6.19 6.80 -24.53
C GLU A 228 -4.94 7.70 -24.43
N GLY A 229 -3.81 7.11 -24.05
CA GLY A 229 -2.51 7.78 -24.00
C GLY A 229 -2.14 8.42 -22.67
N GLU A 230 -2.97 8.37 -21.64
CA GLU A 230 -2.56 8.75 -20.29
C GLU A 230 -1.58 7.72 -19.72
N SER A 231 -0.30 7.92 -19.96
CA SER A 231 0.77 7.15 -19.31
C SER A 231 1.08 7.78 -17.96
N PHE A 232 0.64 7.14 -16.87
CA PHE A 232 0.87 7.62 -15.49
C PHE A 232 2.12 7.00 -14.86
N PHE A 233 2.71 6.01 -15.51
CA PHE A 233 3.91 5.34 -15.04
C PHE A 233 4.99 5.42 -16.12
N ASP A 234 6.06 6.11 -15.84
CA ASP A 234 7.32 5.90 -16.54
C ASP A 234 7.95 4.61 -16.01
N ALA A 235 7.32 3.48 -16.34
CA ALA A 235 7.92 2.18 -16.07
C ALA A 235 8.92 1.88 -17.18
N LYS A 236 10.20 1.95 -16.86
CA LYS A 236 11.26 1.52 -17.79
C LYS A 236 11.51 0.03 -17.59
N LYS A 237 11.39 -0.74 -18.65
CA LYS A 237 11.85 -2.12 -18.65
C LYS A 237 13.37 -2.14 -18.69
N ILE A 238 14.01 -2.78 -17.73
CA ILE A 238 15.47 -2.99 -17.71
C ILE A 238 15.73 -4.34 -18.40
N ASP A 239 16.69 -4.38 -19.32
CA ASP A 239 16.97 -5.54 -20.17
C ASP A 239 17.21 -6.84 -19.40
N ASP A 240 16.52 -7.90 -19.84
CA ASP A 240 16.17 -9.10 -19.07
C ASP A 240 17.16 -10.27 -19.07
N GLU A 241 18.25 -10.24 -19.84
CA GLU A 241 19.05 -11.47 -20.06
C GLU A 241 19.79 -12.02 -18.83
N LYS A 242 19.83 -11.30 -17.71
CA LYS A 242 20.54 -11.76 -16.49
C LYS A 242 19.62 -12.16 -15.33
N ASN A 243 18.30 -12.08 -15.48
CA ASN A 243 17.39 -12.09 -14.33
C ASN A 243 16.63 -13.39 -14.07
N GLU A 244 16.49 -14.33 -15.04
CA GLU A 244 15.73 -15.56 -14.80
C GLU A 244 16.32 -16.41 -13.66
N ASP A 245 17.63 -16.52 -13.58
CA ASP A 245 18.31 -17.26 -12.51
C ASP A 245 18.21 -16.57 -11.14
N THR A 246 18.20 -15.25 -11.13
CA THR A 246 18.04 -14.45 -9.90
C THR A 246 16.60 -14.51 -9.40
N LEU A 247 15.62 -14.37 -10.28
CA LEU A 247 14.20 -14.53 -9.97
C LEU A 247 13.86 -15.92 -9.45
N ARG A 248 14.48 -16.97 -10.05
CA ARG A 248 14.30 -18.35 -9.61
C ARG A 248 14.87 -18.56 -8.20
N LYS A 249 16.07 -18.04 -7.93
CA LYS A 249 16.69 -18.08 -6.58
C LYS A 249 15.85 -17.33 -5.54
N LEU A 250 15.32 -16.15 -5.89
CA LEU A 250 14.47 -15.35 -5.01
C LEU A 250 13.13 -16.05 -4.74
N PHE A 251 12.55 -16.70 -5.76
CA PHE A 251 11.34 -17.49 -5.61
C PHE A 251 11.56 -18.72 -4.71
N ASP A 252 12.68 -19.43 -4.88
CA ASP A 252 13.06 -20.55 -4.04
C ASP A 252 13.34 -20.11 -2.59
N MET A 253 13.96 -18.96 -2.40
CA MET A 253 14.16 -18.37 -1.06
C MET A 253 12.82 -17.99 -0.42
N ALA A 254 11.89 -17.41 -1.17
CA ALA A 254 10.56 -17.04 -0.68
C ALA A 254 9.76 -18.28 -0.26
N ILE A 255 9.79 -19.34 -1.06
CA ILE A 255 9.13 -20.61 -0.72
C ILE A 255 9.76 -21.22 0.52
N ASN A 256 11.08 -21.24 0.63
CA ASN A 256 11.78 -21.78 1.80
C ASN A 256 11.45 -20.99 3.07
N GLN A 257 11.42 -19.65 3.01
CA GLN A 257 10.99 -18.82 4.14
C GLN A 257 9.53 -19.08 4.53
N LEU A 258 8.63 -19.28 3.56
CA LEU A 258 7.24 -19.64 3.82
C LEU A 258 7.12 -21.02 4.50
N ILE A 259 7.94 -21.99 4.08
CA ILE A 259 8.00 -23.32 4.69
C ILE A 259 8.52 -23.20 6.12
N ASP A 260 9.58 -22.46 6.36
CA ASP A 260 10.16 -22.25 7.69
C ASP A 260 9.17 -21.51 8.60
N TYR A 261 8.47 -20.51 8.10
CA TYR A 261 7.45 -19.77 8.85
C TYR A 261 6.25 -20.65 9.20
N SER A 262 5.81 -21.51 8.28
CA SER A 262 4.76 -22.51 8.53
C SER A 262 5.20 -23.53 9.60
N ALA A 263 6.46 -23.95 9.56
CA ALA A 263 7.05 -24.85 10.56
C ALA A 263 7.13 -24.21 11.96
N ILE A 264 7.49 -22.92 12.03
CA ILE A 264 7.53 -22.17 13.30
C ILE A 264 6.13 -21.98 13.88
N ASN A 265 5.12 -21.72 13.06
CA ASN A 265 3.72 -21.61 13.50
C ASN A 265 3.14 -22.94 13.96
N LEU A 266 3.48 -24.05 13.30
CA LEU A 266 3.11 -25.41 13.74
C LEU A 266 3.78 -25.76 15.07
N ALA A 267 5.05 -25.42 15.25
CA ALA A 267 5.77 -25.64 16.51
C ALA A 267 5.22 -24.82 17.69
N LYS A 268 4.57 -23.67 17.41
CA LYS A 268 3.90 -22.82 18.40
C LYS A 268 2.42 -23.18 18.62
N GLY A 269 1.91 -24.29 18.05
CA GLY A 269 0.54 -24.78 18.27
C GLY A 269 -0.55 -24.09 17.44
N GLY A 270 -0.17 -23.35 16.39
CA GLY A 270 -1.10 -22.80 15.42
C GLY A 270 -1.51 -23.84 14.37
N SER A 271 -2.80 -23.96 14.06
CA SER A 271 -3.26 -24.80 12.94
C SER A 271 -3.03 -24.06 11.63
N ALA A 272 -2.04 -24.47 10.85
CA ALA A 272 -1.89 -24.02 9.47
C ALA A 272 -2.67 -24.97 8.55
N ALA A 273 -3.69 -24.46 7.87
CA ALA A 273 -4.26 -25.14 6.73
C ALA A 273 -3.26 -25.05 5.58
N VAL A 274 -2.42 -26.05 5.42
CA VAL A 274 -1.55 -26.18 4.24
C VAL A 274 -2.45 -26.65 3.10
N LEU A 275 -2.72 -25.76 2.15
CA LEU A 275 -3.29 -26.19 0.87
C LEU A 275 -2.20 -26.98 0.12
N PRO A 276 -2.49 -28.20 -0.32
CA PRO A 276 -1.52 -28.98 -1.07
C PRO A 276 -1.23 -28.28 -2.42
N ILE A 277 0.00 -27.90 -2.62
CA ILE A 277 0.48 -27.47 -3.93
C ILE A 277 0.51 -28.72 -4.81
N LYS A 278 -0.47 -28.85 -5.71
CA LYS A 278 -0.40 -29.87 -6.76
C LYS A 278 0.79 -29.53 -7.65
N SER A 279 1.82 -30.36 -7.64
CA SER A 279 2.92 -30.28 -8.58
C SER A 279 2.33 -30.35 -10.00
N ALA A 280 2.52 -29.31 -10.80
CA ALA A 280 2.29 -29.37 -12.23
C ALA A 280 3.37 -30.29 -12.80
N SER A 281 3.01 -31.54 -13.02
CA SER A 281 3.83 -32.46 -13.80
C SER A 281 3.60 -32.19 -15.28
N LYS A 282 4.71 -31.81 -15.95
CA LYS A 282 5.04 -31.79 -17.37
C LYS A 282 4.15 -31.00 -18.32
#